data_11191093a99693f87e092e0519c24234
#
_entry.id   11191093a99693f87e092e0519c24234
#
_cell.length_a   1.000
_cell.length_b   1.000
_cell.length_c   1.000
_cell.angle_alpha   90.00
_cell.angle_beta   90.00
_cell.angle_gamma   90.00
#
_symmetry.space_group_name_H-M   'P 1'
#
loop_
_entity.id
_entity.type
_entity.pdbx_description
1 polymer ?
#
loop_
_entity_poly.entity_id
_entity_poly.type
_entity_poly.pdbx_seq_one_letter_code
_entity_poly.pdbx_strand_id
1 'polypeptide(L)'
;MRVIKGILISLACIVLISISSLYLTGNGFMINAIKRTYLAGNKTANINDHKAFDVATIKAGNKTPLPKHKNYNTTPLSADFLAELNKYNTAALLIIKDGQVLSEHYLNGYNERSKTNSFSMAKTITAMLLGIAIEEGHISGLNQPITDFLPEFKDDLLAQKATIGHLAKMNSGYEWDENYYSPLSPTVELLYGDDVADFLLQGHFSVEPGEFWEYSSASTQLMGIFISRALQKSGAAKSLSDYLSRKIWQPLEMNDDALWHVDGQSMELVFCCLNTNARNFAKLGLLMMNQGQWNGQQIVPADFVKKMISPTGSIDGTASSKGPQYYGLSTWLAHDRNPVFFWLSGHLGQYVINIPEHNMVIVRLGEFNNKSLDYRKPTTIPDYISKTYIKQALELIK
;
A
#
# COMPACT_ATOMS: atom_id res chain seq x y z
N MET A 1 -22.15 -48.24 8.13
CA MET A 1 -21.73 -47.83 6.78
C MET A 1 -22.78 -46.99 6.03
N ARG A 2 -24.06 -47.44 5.86
CA ARG A 2 -25.10 -46.67 5.14
C ARG A 2 -25.41 -45.29 5.77
N VAL A 3 -25.48 -45.16 7.09
CA VAL A 3 -25.75 -43.91 7.81
C VAL A 3 -24.60 -42.88 7.58
N ILE A 4 -23.35 -43.31 7.70
CA ILE A 4 -22.17 -42.45 7.47
C ILE A 4 -22.15 -41.95 6.01
N LYS A 5 -22.47 -42.83 5.05
CA LYS A 5 -22.58 -42.44 3.63
C LYS A 5 -23.69 -41.43 3.40
N GLY A 6 -24.84 -41.58 4.07
CA GLY A 6 -25.94 -40.61 4.02
C GLY A 6 -25.52 -39.22 4.56
N ILE A 7 -24.84 -39.19 5.72
CA ILE A 7 -24.33 -37.95 6.34
C ILE A 7 -23.33 -37.26 5.41
N LEU A 8 -22.39 -38.00 4.81
CA LEU A 8 -21.40 -37.45 3.88
C LEU A 8 -22.05 -36.86 2.62
N ILE A 9 -23.06 -37.53 2.05
CA ILE A 9 -23.81 -37.01 0.91
C ILE A 9 -24.57 -35.72 1.29
N SER A 10 -25.25 -35.70 2.43
CA SER A 10 -25.96 -34.50 2.90
C SER A 10 -25.02 -33.33 3.12
N LEU A 11 -23.84 -33.53 3.72
CA LEU A 11 -22.81 -32.53 3.88
C LEU A 11 -22.31 -32.00 2.52
N ALA A 12 -22.04 -32.89 1.57
CA ALA A 12 -21.62 -32.47 0.22
C ALA A 12 -22.69 -31.66 -0.49
N CYS A 13 -23.98 -32.03 -0.37
CA CYS A 13 -25.09 -31.27 -0.92
C CYS A 13 -25.20 -29.85 -0.28
N ILE A 14 -25.06 -29.77 1.05
CA ILE A 14 -25.08 -28.46 1.75
C ILE A 14 -23.95 -27.58 1.26
N VAL A 15 -22.73 -28.09 1.13
CA VAL A 15 -21.56 -27.33 0.62
C VAL A 15 -21.81 -26.87 -0.81
N LEU A 16 -22.31 -27.73 -1.69
CA LEU A 16 -22.61 -27.38 -3.07
C LEU A 16 -23.69 -26.29 -3.17
N ILE A 17 -24.77 -26.41 -2.37
CA ILE A 17 -25.85 -25.40 -2.31
C ILE A 17 -25.27 -24.07 -1.80
N SER A 18 -24.44 -24.08 -0.76
CA SER A 18 -23.81 -22.87 -0.22
C SER A 18 -22.91 -22.19 -1.26
N ILE A 19 -22.06 -22.94 -1.94
CA ILE A 19 -21.20 -22.43 -3.01
C ILE A 19 -22.04 -21.82 -4.14
N SER A 20 -23.07 -22.56 -4.60
CA SER A 20 -23.97 -22.07 -5.66
C SER A 20 -24.69 -20.80 -5.23
N SER A 21 -25.14 -20.73 -3.97
CA SER A 21 -25.79 -19.53 -3.42
C SER A 21 -24.86 -18.33 -3.43
N LEU A 22 -23.58 -18.48 -3.05
CA LEU A 22 -22.61 -17.39 -3.08
C LEU A 22 -22.43 -16.83 -4.52
N TYR A 23 -22.33 -17.69 -5.52
CA TYR A 23 -22.23 -17.24 -6.90
C TYR A 23 -23.51 -16.56 -7.38
N LEU A 24 -24.68 -17.12 -7.08
CA LEU A 24 -25.98 -16.54 -7.50
C LEU A 24 -26.29 -15.18 -6.84
N THR A 25 -25.69 -14.92 -5.68
CA THR A 25 -25.86 -13.64 -4.95
C THR A 25 -24.72 -12.64 -5.18
N GLY A 26 -23.81 -12.89 -6.13
CA GLY A 26 -22.67 -12.02 -6.40
C GLY A 26 -21.53 -12.10 -5.37
N ASN A 27 -21.63 -12.99 -4.37
CA ASN A 27 -20.65 -13.13 -3.29
C ASN A 27 -19.62 -14.24 -3.55
N GLY A 28 -19.34 -14.60 -4.80
CA GLY A 28 -18.38 -15.64 -5.18
C GLY A 28 -16.96 -15.40 -4.64
N PHE A 29 -16.55 -14.13 -4.47
CA PHE A 29 -15.28 -13.74 -3.89
C PHE A 29 -15.04 -14.31 -2.46
N MET A 30 -16.11 -14.65 -1.72
CA MET A 30 -16.01 -15.28 -0.40
C MET A 30 -15.32 -16.64 -0.45
N ILE A 31 -15.43 -17.36 -1.56
CA ILE A 31 -14.78 -18.66 -1.75
C ILE A 31 -13.26 -18.44 -1.82
N ASN A 32 -12.81 -17.44 -2.56
CA ASN A 32 -11.40 -17.04 -2.60
C ASN A 32 -10.92 -16.56 -1.23
N ALA A 33 -11.73 -15.77 -0.53
CA ALA A 33 -11.41 -15.32 0.83
C ALA A 33 -11.18 -16.51 1.77
N ILE A 34 -12.07 -17.51 1.78
CA ILE A 34 -11.94 -18.74 2.58
C ILE A 34 -10.68 -19.53 2.15
N LYS A 35 -10.46 -19.68 0.83
CA LYS A 35 -9.30 -20.42 0.29
C LYS A 35 -7.98 -19.76 0.70
N ARG A 36 -7.87 -18.44 0.52
CA ARG A 36 -6.64 -17.66 0.74
C ARG A 36 -6.39 -17.34 2.21
N THR A 37 -7.38 -17.51 3.09
CA THR A 37 -7.26 -17.35 4.55
C THR A 37 -7.36 -18.69 5.28
N TYR A 38 -8.56 -19.18 5.59
CA TYR A 38 -8.77 -20.35 6.46
C TYR A 38 -8.12 -21.61 5.92
N LEU A 39 -8.23 -21.91 4.61
CA LEU A 39 -7.60 -23.12 4.05
C LEU A 39 -6.08 -22.95 3.93
N ALA A 40 -5.56 -21.73 3.92
CA ALA A 40 -4.13 -21.45 4.03
C ALA A 40 -3.62 -21.39 5.48
N GLY A 41 -4.47 -21.70 6.47
CA GLY A 41 -4.10 -21.72 7.89
C GLY A 41 -4.12 -20.36 8.59
N ASN A 42 -4.72 -19.34 7.98
CA ASN A 42 -4.81 -17.98 8.51
C ASN A 42 -6.27 -17.60 8.81
N LYS A 43 -6.48 -16.70 9.77
CA LYS A 43 -7.82 -16.19 10.10
C LYS A 43 -8.21 -14.96 9.30
N THR A 44 -7.24 -14.24 8.76
CA THR A 44 -7.39 -12.98 8.03
C THR A 44 -6.15 -12.73 7.16
N ALA A 45 -6.16 -11.65 6.40
CA ALA A 45 -4.98 -11.15 5.69
C ALA A 45 -3.77 -11.01 6.63
N ASN A 46 -2.58 -11.35 6.16
CA ASN A 46 -1.34 -11.36 6.95
C ASN A 46 -0.14 -10.96 6.10
N ILE A 47 1.01 -10.74 6.74
CA ILE A 47 2.21 -10.27 6.05
C ILE A 47 2.86 -11.31 5.11
N ASN A 48 2.42 -12.56 5.14
CA ASN A 48 2.92 -13.65 4.30
C ASN A 48 1.93 -14.08 3.20
N ASP A 49 0.92 -13.27 2.92
CA ASP A 49 -0.18 -13.59 1.98
C ASP A 49 0.28 -13.95 0.57
N HIS A 50 1.45 -13.47 0.13
CA HIS A 50 2.00 -13.83 -1.18
C HIS A 50 2.15 -15.34 -1.43
N LYS A 51 2.04 -16.16 -0.39
CA LYS A 51 2.06 -17.63 -0.50
C LYS A 51 0.70 -18.22 -0.90
N ALA A 52 -0.37 -17.45 -0.74
CA ALA A 52 -1.75 -17.87 -0.98
C ALA A 52 -2.43 -17.14 -2.15
N PHE A 53 -1.77 -16.13 -2.73
CA PHE A 53 -2.26 -15.35 -3.86
C PHE A 53 -1.46 -15.63 -5.12
N ASP A 54 -2.10 -15.41 -6.27
CA ASP A 54 -1.39 -15.28 -7.54
C ASP A 54 -0.61 -13.97 -7.55
N VAL A 55 0.58 -13.96 -8.16
CA VAL A 55 1.49 -12.83 -8.10
C VAL A 55 2.15 -12.52 -9.44
N ALA A 56 2.25 -11.24 -9.76
CA ALA A 56 3.17 -10.74 -10.77
C ALA A 56 4.54 -10.47 -10.16
N THR A 57 5.62 -10.80 -10.88
CA THR A 57 6.98 -10.58 -10.41
C THR A 57 7.55 -9.27 -10.94
N ILE A 58 8.00 -8.41 -10.01
CA ILE A 58 8.72 -7.19 -10.32
C ILE A 58 10.22 -7.53 -10.27
N LYS A 59 10.86 -7.56 -11.44
CA LYS A 59 12.25 -7.97 -11.56
C LYS A 59 13.22 -6.91 -11.06
N ALA A 60 14.16 -7.32 -10.21
CA ALA A 60 15.33 -6.53 -9.87
C ALA A 60 16.33 -6.53 -11.03
N GLY A 61 17.12 -5.46 -11.13
CA GLY A 61 18.28 -5.38 -12.02
C GLY A 61 19.57 -5.75 -11.28
N ASN A 62 20.59 -4.92 -11.45
CA ASN A 62 21.81 -4.99 -10.64
C ASN A 62 21.44 -4.76 -9.17
N LYS A 63 22.07 -5.54 -8.29
CA LYS A 63 21.74 -5.51 -6.86
C LYS A 63 22.86 -4.80 -6.10
N THR A 64 22.55 -3.64 -5.54
CA THR A 64 23.50 -2.90 -4.70
C THR A 64 22.97 -2.81 -3.28
N PRO A 65 23.60 -3.48 -2.30
CA PRO A 65 23.19 -3.37 -0.90
C PRO A 65 23.36 -1.93 -0.39
N LEU A 66 22.48 -1.50 0.52
CA LEU A 66 22.70 -0.27 1.25
C LEU A 66 24.00 -0.38 2.07
N PRO A 67 24.85 0.65 2.08
CA PRO A 67 26.08 0.64 2.85
C PRO A 67 25.77 0.61 4.36
N LYS A 68 26.68 -0.02 5.12
CA LYS A 68 26.60 -0.03 6.58
C LYS A 68 27.20 1.25 7.14
N HIS A 69 26.52 1.87 8.11
CA HIS A 69 27.06 2.97 8.87
C HIS A 69 28.26 2.52 9.72
N LYS A 70 29.21 3.40 10.03
CA LYS A 70 30.38 3.07 10.88
C LYS A 70 29.99 2.49 12.25
N ASN A 71 28.83 2.89 12.77
CA ASN A 71 28.26 2.40 14.02
C ASN A 71 27.14 1.35 13.79
N TYR A 72 27.18 0.59 12.69
CA TYR A 72 26.18 -0.43 12.38
C TYR A 72 26.02 -1.42 13.55
N ASN A 73 24.80 -1.45 14.13
CA ASN A 73 24.43 -2.31 15.26
C ASN A 73 25.37 -2.24 16.48
N THR A 74 26.11 -1.16 16.67
CA THR A 74 27.01 -1.01 17.84
C THR A 74 26.25 -0.63 19.12
N THR A 75 25.19 0.15 19.00
CA THR A 75 24.31 0.52 20.11
C THR A 75 23.12 -0.44 20.15
N PRO A 76 22.94 -1.21 21.23
CA PRO A 76 21.81 -2.12 21.35
C PRO A 76 20.50 -1.32 21.49
N LEU A 77 19.42 -1.91 21.01
CA LEU A 77 18.08 -1.40 21.30
C LEU A 77 17.79 -1.54 22.79
N SER A 78 17.05 -0.58 23.38
CA SER A 78 16.64 -0.68 24.79
C SER A 78 15.78 -1.93 25.04
N ALA A 79 15.87 -2.50 26.25
CA ALA A 79 15.10 -3.69 26.63
C ALA A 79 13.58 -3.46 26.46
N ASP A 80 13.10 -2.27 26.85
CA ASP A 80 11.69 -1.88 26.73
C ASP A 80 11.24 -1.82 25.26
N PHE A 81 12.10 -1.29 24.39
CA PHE A 81 11.78 -1.22 22.96
C PHE A 81 11.80 -2.60 22.30
N LEU A 82 12.75 -3.47 22.67
CA LEU A 82 12.75 -4.86 22.20
C LEU A 82 11.50 -5.60 22.69
N ALA A 83 11.05 -5.39 23.91
CA ALA A 83 9.81 -5.95 24.43
C ALA A 83 8.58 -5.48 23.63
N GLU A 84 8.54 -4.17 23.28
CA GLU A 84 7.48 -3.61 22.43
C GLU A 84 7.48 -4.21 21.03
N LEU A 85 8.66 -4.36 20.39
CA LEU A 85 8.78 -4.99 19.08
C LEU A 85 8.29 -6.44 19.08
N ASN A 86 8.65 -7.21 20.12
CA ASN A 86 8.22 -8.59 20.28
C ASN A 86 6.71 -8.70 20.58
N LYS A 87 6.18 -7.85 21.43
CA LYS A 87 4.75 -7.78 21.76
C LYS A 87 3.86 -7.63 20.52
N TYR A 88 4.33 -6.91 19.52
CA TYR A 88 3.61 -6.65 18.29
C TYR A 88 4.19 -7.41 17.08
N ASN A 89 4.75 -8.59 17.31
CA ASN A 89 5.20 -9.51 16.25
C ASN A 89 5.97 -8.79 15.13
N THR A 90 6.93 -7.94 15.50
CA THR A 90 7.77 -7.25 14.52
C THR A 90 8.61 -8.27 13.77
N ALA A 91 8.57 -8.26 12.45
CA ALA A 91 9.36 -9.09 11.56
C ALA A 91 10.73 -8.45 11.26
N ALA A 92 10.72 -7.12 11.02
CA ALA A 92 11.93 -6.36 10.73
C ALA A 92 11.83 -4.93 11.27
N LEU A 93 12.96 -4.43 11.77
CA LEU A 93 13.21 -3.03 12.08
C LEU A 93 14.53 -2.61 11.44
N LEU A 94 14.49 -1.61 10.55
CA LEU A 94 15.67 -0.98 9.99
C LEU A 94 15.67 0.50 10.30
N ILE A 95 16.83 1.04 10.67
CA ILE A 95 17.06 2.47 10.83
C ILE A 95 18.21 2.87 9.92
N ILE A 96 17.90 3.73 8.95
CA ILE A 96 18.84 4.27 7.98
C ILE A 96 19.18 5.69 8.40
N LYS A 97 20.46 6.00 8.49
CA LYS A 97 20.99 7.34 8.79
C LYS A 97 21.97 7.75 7.69
N ASP A 98 21.75 8.93 7.10
CA ASP A 98 22.57 9.47 6.03
C ASP A 98 22.80 8.47 4.86
N GLY A 99 21.72 7.77 4.47
CA GLY A 99 21.75 6.76 3.43
C GLY A 99 22.41 5.43 3.79
N GLN A 100 22.86 5.25 5.03
CA GLN A 100 23.55 4.06 5.52
C GLN A 100 22.76 3.34 6.59
N VAL A 101 22.84 2.00 6.63
CA VAL A 101 22.16 1.17 7.63
C VAL A 101 22.83 1.35 8.99
N LEU A 102 22.17 2.06 9.91
CA LEU A 102 22.62 2.28 11.28
C LEU A 102 22.26 1.11 12.20
N SER A 103 21.01 0.66 12.11
CA SER A 103 20.50 -0.44 12.94
C SER A 103 19.59 -1.33 12.12
N GLU A 104 19.72 -2.66 12.28
CA GLU A 104 19.00 -3.64 11.51
C GLU A 104 18.73 -4.88 12.34
N HIS A 105 17.45 -5.18 12.57
CA HIS A 105 16.99 -6.29 13.39
C HIS A 105 15.89 -7.07 12.69
N TYR A 106 16.01 -8.38 12.70
CA TYR A 106 15.02 -9.34 12.23
C TYR A 106 14.60 -10.23 13.38
N LEU A 107 13.30 -10.35 13.61
CA LEU A 107 12.73 -11.05 14.76
C LEU A 107 11.76 -12.14 14.27
N ASN A 108 11.33 -13.01 15.18
CA ASN A 108 10.28 -14.01 14.93
C ASN A 108 10.53 -14.90 13.70
N GLY A 109 11.81 -15.28 13.45
CA GLY A 109 12.19 -16.16 12.35
C GLY A 109 12.33 -15.49 10.99
N TYR A 110 12.16 -14.17 10.90
CA TYR A 110 12.41 -13.40 9.66
C TYR A 110 13.89 -13.06 9.51
N ASN A 111 14.29 -12.72 8.29
CA ASN A 111 15.66 -12.35 7.91
C ASN A 111 15.65 -11.29 6.80
N GLU A 112 16.85 -10.87 6.33
CA GLU A 112 17.01 -9.82 5.33
C GLU A 112 16.38 -10.11 3.96
N ARG A 113 16.04 -11.38 3.68
CA ARG A 113 15.40 -11.81 2.42
C ARG A 113 13.91 -12.02 2.56
N SER A 114 13.39 -11.99 3.78
CA SER A 114 11.97 -12.23 4.04
C SER A 114 11.13 -11.17 3.35
N LYS A 115 10.21 -11.62 2.46
CA LYS A 115 9.24 -10.76 1.81
C LYS A 115 8.00 -10.68 2.68
N THR A 116 7.51 -9.46 2.89
CA THR A 116 6.26 -9.21 3.61
C THR A 116 5.36 -8.32 2.79
N ASN A 117 4.05 -8.49 2.99
CA ASN A 117 3.03 -7.67 2.33
C ASN A 117 3.12 -6.21 2.80
N SER A 118 3.21 -5.29 1.85
CA SER A 118 3.20 -3.84 2.09
C SER A 118 1.86 -3.35 2.63
N PHE A 119 0.78 -4.06 2.32
CA PHE A 119 -0.56 -3.50 2.39
C PHE A 119 -0.59 -2.10 1.74
N SER A 120 -1.24 -1.15 2.37
CA SER A 120 -1.48 0.19 1.79
C SER A 120 -0.23 1.04 1.53
N MET A 121 0.98 0.62 1.93
CA MET A 121 2.19 1.29 1.45
C MET A 121 2.30 1.26 -0.09
N ALA A 122 1.67 0.30 -0.74
CA ALA A 122 1.59 0.21 -2.21
C ALA A 122 0.92 1.43 -2.84
N LYS A 123 -0.01 2.11 -2.15
CA LYS A 123 -0.67 3.31 -2.65
C LYS A 123 0.33 4.43 -3.00
N THR A 124 1.30 4.66 -2.12
CA THR A 124 2.38 5.63 -2.37
C THR A 124 3.24 5.22 -3.56
N ILE A 125 3.53 3.91 -3.71
CA ILE A 125 4.30 3.39 -4.85
C ILE A 125 3.52 3.60 -6.17
N THR A 126 2.21 3.36 -6.17
CA THR A 126 1.33 3.60 -7.32
C THR A 126 1.30 5.08 -7.69
N ALA A 127 1.29 5.99 -6.70
CA ALA A 127 1.41 7.43 -6.96
C ALA A 127 2.77 7.81 -7.56
N MET A 128 3.87 7.16 -7.17
CA MET A 128 5.16 7.36 -7.85
C MET A 128 5.08 6.98 -9.34
N LEU A 129 4.42 5.87 -9.68
CA LEU A 129 4.22 5.46 -11.07
C LEU A 129 3.36 6.47 -11.84
N LEU A 130 2.34 7.07 -11.21
CA LEU A 130 1.58 8.16 -11.78
C LEU A 130 2.48 9.35 -12.14
N GLY A 131 3.36 9.76 -11.21
CA GLY A 131 4.29 10.86 -11.44
C GLY A 131 5.23 10.61 -12.62
N ILE A 132 5.74 9.39 -12.74
CA ILE A 132 6.61 8.99 -13.86
C ILE A 132 5.81 8.98 -15.17
N ALA A 133 4.58 8.43 -15.17
CA ALA A 133 3.74 8.38 -16.37
C ALA A 133 3.32 9.77 -16.87
N ILE A 134 3.18 10.75 -15.97
CA ILE A 134 2.95 12.15 -16.32
C ILE A 134 4.21 12.75 -16.96
N GLU A 135 5.37 12.55 -16.36
CA GLU A 135 6.65 13.07 -16.89
C GLU A 135 6.98 12.52 -18.28
N GLU A 136 6.65 11.24 -18.52
CA GLU A 136 6.85 10.58 -19.81
C GLU A 136 5.77 10.92 -20.85
N GLY A 137 4.76 11.73 -20.47
CA GLY A 137 3.70 12.19 -21.38
C GLY A 137 2.63 11.12 -21.69
N HIS A 138 2.59 10.00 -20.96
CA HIS A 138 1.53 9.01 -21.09
C HIS A 138 0.21 9.48 -20.48
N ILE A 139 0.30 10.39 -19.51
CA ILE A 139 -0.78 11.06 -18.80
C ILE A 139 -0.49 12.56 -18.84
N SER A 140 -1.49 13.37 -19.21
CA SER A 140 -1.28 14.83 -19.43
C SER A 140 -1.07 15.63 -18.14
N GLY A 141 -1.41 15.07 -16.97
CA GLY A 141 -1.21 15.69 -15.67
C GLY A 141 -2.31 15.32 -14.67
N LEU A 142 -2.20 15.84 -13.43
CA LEU A 142 -3.15 15.56 -12.35
C LEU A 142 -4.59 16.00 -12.64
N ASN A 143 -4.78 16.95 -13.54
CA ASN A 143 -6.10 17.46 -13.93
C ASN A 143 -6.74 16.66 -15.08
N GLN A 144 -6.11 15.59 -15.56
CA GLN A 144 -6.67 14.77 -16.62
C GLN A 144 -7.96 14.10 -16.14
N PRO A 145 -9.08 14.24 -16.89
CA PRO A 145 -10.34 13.59 -16.56
C PRO A 145 -10.19 12.08 -16.49
N ILE A 146 -10.82 11.45 -15.51
CA ILE A 146 -10.74 9.98 -15.41
C ILE A 146 -11.41 9.29 -16.58
N THR A 147 -12.42 9.90 -17.19
CA THR A 147 -13.17 9.37 -18.34
C THR A 147 -12.33 9.18 -19.60
N ASP A 148 -11.13 9.80 -19.69
CA ASP A 148 -10.21 9.60 -20.81
C ASP A 148 -9.69 8.16 -20.93
N PHE A 149 -9.56 7.47 -19.79
CA PHE A 149 -9.10 6.08 -19.69
C PHE A 149 -10.06 5.16 -18.94
N LEU A 150 -11.12 5.71 -18.34
CA LEU A 150 -12.22 4.98 -17.70
C LEU A 150 -13.56 5.41 -18.33
N PRO A 151 -13.78 5.09 -19.64
CA PRO A 151 -14.96 5.54 -20.38
C PRO A 151 -16.27 4.93 -19.86
N GLU A 152 -16.21 3.92 -19.01
CA GLU A 152 -17.37 3.34 -18.32
C GLU A 152 -18.12 4.39 -17.49
N PHE A 153 -17.43 5.41 -16.98
CA PHE A 153 -17.99 6.49 -16.19
C PHE A 153 -18.46 7.71 -17.03
N LYS A 154 -18.45 7.63 -18.36
CA LYS A 154 -18.79 8.78 -19.23
C LYS A 154 -20.19 9.34 -19.02
N ASP A 155 -21.14 8.52 -18.55
CA ASP A 155 -22.53 8.91 -18.34
C ASP A 155 -22.80 9.32 -16.86
N ASP A 156 -21.83 9.21 -15.97
CA ASP A 156 -21.88 9.70 -14.58
C ASP A 156 -21.42 11.17 -14.54
N LEU A 157 -22.35 12.08 -14.19
CA LEU A 157 -22.09 13.53 -14.19
C LEU A 157 -21.06 13.98 -13.15
N LEU A 158 -20.90 13.26 -12.05
CA LEU A 158 -19.86 13.54 -11.07
C LEU A 158 -18.52 12.98 -11.53
N ALA A 159 -18.49 11.78 -12.08
CA ALA A 159 -17.29 11.19 -12.63
C ALA A 159 -16.67 12.02 -13.77
N GLN A 160 -17.49 12.68 -14.60
CA GLN A 160 -17.01 13.61 -15.64
C GLN A 160 -16.17 14.77 -15.09
N LYS A 161 -16.37 15.14 -13.82
CA LYS A 161 -15.61 16.18 -13.12
C LYS A 161 -14.41 15.63 -12.36
N ALA A 162 -14.36 14.30 -12.16
CA ALA A 162 -13.28 13.65 -11.45
C ALA A 162 -12.02 13.60 -12.32
N THR A 163 -10.87 13.81 -11.69
CA THR A 163 -9.55 13.77 -12.32
C THR A 163 -8.69 12.69 -11.68
N ILE A 164 -7.62 12.29 -12.36
CA ILE A 164 -6.64 11.37 -11.79
C ILE A 164 -6.02 11.92 -10.49
N GLY A 165 -5.90 13.24 -10.38
CA GLY A 165 -5.46 13.93 -9.18
C GLY A 165 -6.42 13.75 -8.00
N HIS A 166 -7.74 13.73 -8.25
CA HIS A 166 -8.74 13.48 -7.20
C HIS A 166 -8.61 12.04 -6.65
N LEU A 167 -8.36 11.04 -7.52
CA LEU A 167 -8.09 9.66 -7.09
C LEU A 167 -6.81 9.60 -6.21
N ALA A 168 -5.72 10.25 -6.63
CA ALA A 168 -4.46 10.26 -5.89
C ALA A 168 -4.56 11.00 -4.55
N LYS A 169 -5.45 11.99 -4.43
CA LYS A 169 -5.70 12.79 -3.23
C LYS A 169 -6.70 12.16 -2.26
N MET A 170 -7.38 11.06 -2.63
CA MET A 170 -8.46 10.46 -1.86
C MET A 170 -9.69 11.39 -1.69
N ASN A 171 -10.02 12.17 -2.71
CA ASN A 171 -11.17 13.07 -2.73
C ASN A 171 -11.93 12.99 -4.07
N SER A 172 -11.99 11.80 -4.64
CA SER A 172 -12.62 11.58 -5.93
C SER A 172 -14.14 11.66 -5.91
N GLY A 173 -14.77 11.43 -4.76
CA GLY A 173 -16.22 11.31 -4.64
C GLY A 173 -16.78 9.95 -5.08
N TYR A 174 -15.92 8.97 -5.41
CA TYR A 174 -16.34 7.59 -5.68
C TYR A 174 -16.89 6.96 -4.41
N GLU A 175 -18.11 6.37 -4.48
CA GLU A 175 -18.74 5.76 -3.32
C GLU A 175 -18.00 4.49 -2.89
N TRP A 176 -17.57 4.47 -1.61
CA TRP A 176 -16.76 3.39 -1.09
C TRP A 176 -16.93 3.19 0.41
N ASP A 177 -16.96 1.90 0.86
CA ASP A 177 -16.86 1.53 2.28
C ASP A 177 -15.50 0.85 2.55
N GLU A 178 -14.58 1.56 3.23
CA GLU A 178 -13.26 1.05 3.59
C GLU A 178 -13.32 0.14 4.84
N ASN A 179 -14.27 -0.77 4.91
CA ASN A 179 -14.48 -1.66 6.04
C ASN A 179 -13.72 -2.99 5.85
N TYR A 180 -12.66 -3.19 6.64
CA TYR A 180 -11.82 -4.42 6.59
C TYR A 180 -12.39 -5.61 7.37
N TYR A 181 -13.43 -5.41 8.20
CA TYR A 181 -13.88 -6.41 9.18
C TYR A 181 -15.24 -7.03 8.83
N SER A 182 -15.97 -6.45 7.93
CA SER A 182 -17.22 -7.05 7.41
C SER A 182 -16.88 -7.97 6.23
N PRO A 183 -17.19 -9.27 6.29
CA PRO A 183 -16.85 -10.22 5.23
C PRO A 183 -17.57 -9.93 3.89
N LEU A 184 -18.63 -9.15 3.90
CA LEU A 184 -19.39 -8.73 2.71
C LEU A 184 -19.11 -7.29 2.32
N SER A 185 -18.06 -6.66 2.85
CA SER A 185 -17.71 -5.30 2.46
C SER A 185 -17.08 -5.25 1.08
N PRO A 186 -17.23 -4.14 0.35
CA PRO A 186 -16.59 -3.95 -0.95
C PRO A 186 -15.05 -4.01 -0.85
N THR A 187 -14.46 -3.66 0.30
CA THR A 187 -13.02 -3.78 0.53
C THR A 187 -12.56 -5.24 0.56
N VAL A 188 -13.36 -6.16 1.10
CA VAL A 188 -13.06 -7.60 1.08
C VAL A 188 -13.24 -8.16 -0.32
N GLU A 189 -14.25 -7.73 -1.07
CA GLU A 189 -14.44 -8.09 -2.47
C GLU A 189 -13.28 -7.59 -3.34
N LEU A 190 -12.82 -6.35 -3.13
CA LEU A 190 -11.67 -5.79 -3.83
C LEU A 190 -10.39 -6.62 -3.61
N LEU A 191 -10.21 -7.22 -2.43
CA LEU A 191 -9.02 -8.03 -2.12
C LEU A 191 -9.11 -9.46 -2.66
N TYR A 192 -10.30 -10.06 -2.69
CA TYR A 192 -10.48 -11.47 -3.00
C TYR A 192 -11.27 -11.75 -4.28
N GLY A 193 -11.76 -10.71 -4.95
CA GLY A 193 -12.48 -10.81 -6.22
C GLY A 193 -11.60 -11.33 -7.36
N ASP A 194 -12.24 -11.90 -8.37
CA ASP A 194 -11.57 -12.45 -9.54
C ASP A 194 -11.43 -11.43 -10.68
N ASP A 195 -12.19 -10.34 -10.67
CA ASP A 195 -12.15 -9.23 -11.64
C ASP A 195 -12.39 -7.90 -10.92
N VAL A 196 -11.32 -7.34 -10.38
CA VAL A 196 -11.39 -6.09 -9.61
C VAL A 196 -11.68 -4.87 -10.49
N ALA A 197 -11.34 -4.95 -11.78
CA ALA A 197 -11.66 -3.87 -12.71
C ALA A 197 -13.15 -3.83 -12.97
N ASP A 198 -13.76 -4.94 -13.37
CA ASP A 198 -15.20 -5.02 -13.63
C ASP A 198 -16.00 -4.60 -12.38
N PHE A 199 -15.62 -5.10 -11.19
CA PHE A 199 -16.25 -4.72 -9.93
C PHE A 199 -16.24 -3.21 -9.69
N LEU A 200 -15.09 -2.53 -9.84
CA LEU A 200 -15.01 -1.10 -9.58
C LEU A 200 -15.64 -0.25 -10.69
N LEU A 201 -15.57 -0.69 -11.94
CA LEU A 201 -16.09 0.07 -13.07
C LEU A 201 -17.64 0.05 -13.15
N GLN A 202 -18.29 -0.83 -12.39
CA GLN A 202 -19.75 -0.83 -12.18
C GLN A 202 -20.20 0.09 -11.04
N GLY A 203 -19.29 0.65 -10.24
CA GLY A 203 -19.61 1.59 -9.18
C GLY A 203 -19.98 2.98 -9.69
N HIS A 204 -20.16 3.93 -8.82
CA HIS A 204 -20.57 5.30 -9.16
C HIS A 204 -19.97 6.34 -8.21
N PHE A 205 -20.11 7.61 -8.59
CA PHE A 205 -19.70 8.75 -7.79
C PHE A 205 -20.92 9.34 -7.09
N SER A 206 -20.81 9.56 -5.77
CA SER A 206 -21.93 10.04 -4.94
C SER A 206 -21.70 11.43 -4.35
N VAL A 207 -20.45 11.93 -4.42
CA VAL A 207 -20.03 13.23 -3.89
C VAL A 207 -19.28 14.01 -4.97
N GLU A 208 -19.40 15.35 -4.94
CA GLU A 208 -18.66 16.23 -5.86
C GLU A 208 -17.15 16.03 -5.67
N PRO A 209 -16.38 15.71 -6.74
CA PRO A 209 -14.95 15.54 -6.66
C PRO A 209 -14.24 16.78 -6.11
N GLY A 210 -13.34 16.57 -5.15
CA GLY A 210 -12.58 17.65 -4.50
C GLY A 210 -13.21 18.21 -3.22
N GLU A 211 -14.49 17.92 -2.92
CA GLU A 211 -15.15 18.48 -1.73
C GLU A 211 -14.75 17.78 -0.44
N PHE A 212 -14.73 16.44 -0.44
CA PHE A 212 -14.48 15.66 0.77
C PHE A 212 -13.28 14.75 0.58
N TRP A 213 -12.48 14.63 1.61
CA TRP A 213 -11.43 13.65 1.70
C TRP A 213 -11.94 12.40 2.45
N GLU A 214 -11.79 11.25 1.83
CA GLU A 214 -12.10 9.97 2.44
C GLU A 214 -11.11 8.92 1.95
N TYR A 215 -10.44 8.26 2.90
CA TYR A 215 -9.48 7.23 2.55
C TYR A 215 -10.14 6.07 1.82
N SER A 216 -9.67 5.77 0.60
CA SER A 216 -10.33 4.83 -0.30
C SER A 216 -9.33 3.95 -1.05
N SER A 217 -9.43 2.63 -0.83
CA SER A 217 -8.69 1.64 -1.61
C SER A 217 -9.19 1.59 -3.07
N ALA A 218 -10.49 1.82 -3.30
CA ALA A 218 -11.06 1.91 -4.63
C ALA A 218 -10.45 3.04 -5.46
N SER A 219 -10.27 4.24 -4.86
CA SER A 219 -9.63 5.37 -5.56
C SER A 219 -8.23 5.01 -6.05
N THR A 220 -7.44 4.28 -5.25
CA THR A 220 -6.11 3.83 -5.70
C THR A 220 -6.20 2.76 -6.78
N GLN A 221 -7.11 1.81 -6.68
CA GLN A 221 -7.25 0.77 -7.70
C GLN A 221 -7.74 1.36 -9.03
N LEU A 222 -8.70 2.30 -9.01
CA LEU A 222 -9.12 3.05 -10.19
C LEU A 222 -7.96 3.85 -10.80
N MET A 223 -7.11 4.47 -9.97
CA MET A 223 -5.87 5.11 -10.41
C MET A 223 -4.95 4.11 -11.11
N GLY A 224 -4.80 2.90 -10.60
CA GLY A 224 -4.02 1.84 -11.22
C GLY A 224 -4.59 1.39 -12.56
N ILE A 225 -5.90 1.20 -12.66
CA ILE A 225 -6.58 0.86 -13.93
C ILE A 225 -6.34 1.98 -14.96
N PHE A 226 -6.50 3.23 -14.56
CA PHE A 226 -6.25 4.40 -15.40
C PHE A 226 -4.81 4.42 -15.93
N ILE A 227 -3.80 4.28 -15.05
CA ILE A 227 -2.39 4.26 -15.44
C ILE A 227 -2.11 3.08 -16.39
N SER A 228 -2.60 1.89 -16.06
CA SER A 228 -2.41 0.68 -16.87
C SER A 228 -2.93 0.88 -18.30
N ARG A 229 -4.15 1.42 -18.46
CA ARG A 229 -4.75 1.70 -19.76
C ARG A 229 -3.99 2.78 -20.55
N ALA A 230 -3.50 3.83 -19.86
CA ALA A 230 -2.67 4.88 -20.49
C ALA A 230 -1.35 4.30 -21.02
N LEU A 231 -0.67 3.47 -20.24
CA LEU A 231 0.58 2.82 -20.62
C LEU A 231 0.39 1.80 -21.75
N GLN A 232 -0.69 1.03 -21.73
CA GLN A 232 -1.02 0.07 -22.80
C GLN A 232 -1.34 0.80 -24.10
N LYS A 233 -2.13 1.88 -24.07
CA LYS A 233 -2.47 2.70 -25.24
C LYS A 233 -1.24 3.31 -25.90
N SER A 234 -0.27 3.74 -25.10
CA SER A 234 1.00 4.30 -25.60
C SER A 234 2.04 3.23 -25.96
N GLY A 235 1.80 1.95 -25.66
CA GLY A 235 2.77 0.87 -25.82
C GLY A 235 3.93 0.90 -24.83
N ALA A 236 3.85 1.71 -23.75
CA ALA A 236 4.95 1.93 -22.82
C ALA A 236 5.18 0.75 -21.86
N ALA A 237 4.11 0.04 -21.47
CA ALA A 237 4.20 -1.14 -20.64
C ALA A 237 3.02 -2.08 -20.86
N LYS A 238 3.23 -3.38 -20.58
CA LYS A 238 2.18 -4.40 -20.63
C LYS A 238 1.40 -4.51 -19.33
N SER A 239 2.04 -4.18 -18.19
CA SER A 239 1.48 -4.24 -16.85
C SER A 239 2.15 -3.21 -15.94
N LEU A 240 1.55 -2.92 -14.78
CA LEU A 240 2.15 -2.04 -13.78
C LEU A 240 3.38 -2.67 -13.12
N SER A 241 3.43 -3.99 -12.97
CA SER A 241 4.60 -4.71 -12.48
C SER A 241 5.80 -4.57 -13.43
N ASP A 242 5.58 -4.66 -14.77
CA ASP A 242 6.62 -4.39 -15.76
C ASP A 242 7.10 -2.94 -15.69
N TYR A 243 6.17 -2.00 -15.59
CA TYR A 243 6.50 -0.57 -15.49
C TYR A 243 7.26 -0.25 -14.21
N LEU A 244 6.80 -0.74 -13.05
CA LEU A 244 7.50 -0.60 -11.77
C LEU A 244 8.89 -1.20 -11.80
N SER A 245 9.04 -2.39 -12.42
CA SER A 245 10.34 -3.05 -12.60
C SER A 245 11.33 -2.14 -13.31
N ARG A 246 10.96 -1.63 -14.47
CA ARG A 246 11.85 -0.82 -15.33
C ARG A 246 12.09 0.59 -14.82
N LYS A 247 11.08 1.21 -14.21
CA LYS A 247 11.13 2.64 -13.86
C LYS A 247 11.61 2.90 -12.43
N ILE A 248 11.41 1.97 -11.50
CA ILE A 248 11.81 2.15 -10.10
C ILE A 248 12.73 1.02 -9.63
N TRP A 249 12.32 -0.25 -9.80
CA TRP A 249 12.97 -1.38 -9.15
C TRP A 249 14.41 -1.59 -9.63
N GLN A 250 14.60 -1.59 -10.94
CA GLN A 250 15.94 -1.74 -11.57
C GLN A 250 16.81 -0.50 -11.36
N PRO A 251 16.33 0.75 -11.60
CA PRO A 251 17.14 1.94 -11.36
C PRO A 251 17.57 2.14 -9.90
N LEU A 252 16.75 1.71 -8.92
CA LEU A 252 17.12 1.71 -7.51
C LEU A 252 18.04 0.55 -7.11
N GLU A 253 18.40 -0.30 -8.06
CA GLU A 253 19.27 -1.46 -7.81
C GLU A 253 18.75 -2.30 -6.63
N MET A 254 17.44 -2.61 -6.65
CA MET A 254 16.78 -3.31 -5.54
C MET A 254 17.45 -4.65 -5.24
N ASN A 255 17.51 -5.03 -3.97
CA ASN A 255 18.24 -6.20 -3.51
C ASN A 255 17.63 -7.52 -4.01
N ASP A 256 16.31 -7.58 -4.18
CA ASP A 256 15.56 -8.76 -4.60
C ASP A 256 14.35 -8.39 -5.47
N ASP A 257 13.90 -9.35 -6.26
CA ASP A 257 12.59 -9.26 -6.93
C ASP A 257 11.49 -9.03 -5.89
N ALA A 258 10.48 -8.24 -6.25
CA ALA A 258 9.24 -8.14 -5.49
C ALA A 258 8.11 -8.93 -6.15
N LEU A 259 7.05 -9.15 -5.40
CA LEU A 259 5.85 -9.84 -5.84
C LEU A 259 4.66 -8.92 -5.62
N TRP A 260 3.83 -8.70 -6.63
CA TRP A 260 2.57 -7.97 -6.49
C TRP A 260 1.41 -8.93 -6.65
N HIS A 261 0.46 -8.93 -5.70
CA HIS A 261 -0.74 -9.77 -5.85
C HIS A 261 -1.50 -9.34 -7.09
N VAL A 262 -2.09 -10.31 -7.78
CA VAL A 262 -2.98 -10.10 -8.92
C VAL A 262 -4.31 -10.80 -8.67
N ASP A 263 -5.36 -10.28 -9.31
CA ASP A 263 -6.67 -10.92 -9.37
C ASP A 263 -6.73 -12.07 -10.40
N GLY A 264 -7.91 -12.64 -10.61
CA GLY A 264 -8.13 -13.72 -11.58
C GLY A 264 -7.91 -13.30 -13.05
N GLN A 265 -7.89 -12.00 -13.36
CA GLN A 265 -7.61 -11.43 -14.67
C GLN A 265 -6.16 -10.94 -14.81
N SER A 266 -5.30 -11.26 -13.84
CA SER A 266 -3.90 -10.84 -13.80
C SER A 266 -3.69 -9.32 -13.63
N MET A 267 -4.68 -8.61 -13.08
CA MET A 267 -4.55 -7.20 -12.72
C MET A 267 -3.90 -7.06 -11.35
N GLU A 268 -2.90 -6.20 -11.24
CA GLU A 268 -2.23 -5.92 -9.98
C GLU A 268 -3.19 -5.22 -8.98
N LEU A 269 -3.21 -5.72 -7.74
CA LEU A 269 -3.92 -5.10 -6.63
C LEU A 269 -3.10 -3.91 -6.09
N VAL A 270 -3.18 -2.78 -6.80
CA VAL A 270 -2.26 -1.65 -6.56
C VAL A 270 -2.59 -0.84 -5.31
N PHE A 271 -3.79 -1.00 -4.74
CA PHE A 271 -4.15 -0.41 -3.46
C PHE A 271 -3.42 -1.06 -2.28
N CYS A 272 -2.84 -2.27 -2.49
CA CYS A 272 -2.12 -3.04 -1.50
C CYS A 272 -1.09 -3.99 -2.12
N CYS A 273 -0.56 -4.84 -1.31
CA CYS A 273 -0.21 -6.24 -1.62
C CYS A 273 1.06 -6.40 -2.47
N LEU A 274 1.95 -5.41 -2.46
CA LEU A 274 3.32 -5.53 -2.94
C LEU A 274 4.17 -6.17 -1.85
N ASN A 275 4.82 -7.29 -2.15
CA ASN A 275 5.60 -8.06 -1.19
C ASN A 275 7.09 -7.94 -1.49
N THR A 276 7.84 -7.40 -0.55
CA THR A 276 9.29 -7.27 -0.66
C THR A 276 9.95 -7.26 0.72
N ASN A 277 11.28 -7.20 0.77
CA ASN A 277 12.03 -7.16 2.01
C ASN A 277 12.21 -5.73 2.56
N ALA A 278 12.63 -5.64 3.82
CA ALA A 278 12.76 -4.37 4.53
C ALA A 278 13.79 -3.42 3.89
N ARG A 279 14.88 -3.94 3.32
CA ARG A 279 15.92 -3.14 2.64
C ARG A 279 15.38 -2.48 1.37
N ASN A 280 14.53 -3.17 0.62
CA ASN A 280 13.87 -2.59 -0.56
C ASN A 280 12.87 -1.50 -0.16
N PHE A 281 12.10 -1.70 0.92
CA PHE A 281 11.24 -0.64 1.47
C PHE A 281 12.06 0.57 1.93
N ALA A 282 13.23 0.36 2.55
CA ALA A 282 14.11 1.46 2.93
C ALA A 282 14.58 2.29 1.73
N LYS A 283 14.91 1.66 0.60
CA LYS A 283 15.29 2.36 -0.64
C LYS A 283 14.14 3.22 -1.20
N LEU A 284 12.89 2.76 -1.10
CA LEU A 284 11.73 3.57 -1.48
C LEU A 284 11.58 4.80 -0.57
N GLY A 285 11.83 4.65 0.74
CA GLY A 285 11.88 5.77 1.67
C GLY A 285 12.99 6.76 1.32
N LEU A 286 14.21 6.27 1.07
CA LEU A 286 15.35 7.10 0.65
C LEU A 286 15.08 7.83 -0.68
N LEU A 287 14.42 7.18 -1.65
CA LEU A 287 14.02 7.81 -2.90
C LEU A 287 13.14 9.04 -2.65
N MET A 288 12.14 8.92 -1.79
CA MET A 288 11.27 10.05 -1.43
C MET A 288 12.03 11.14 -0.65
N MET A 289 12.89 10.74 0.30
CA MET A 289 13.75 11.66 1.06
C MET A 289 14.65 12.49 0.13
N ASN A 290 15.16 11.87 -0.91
CA ASN A 290 16.04 12.49 -1.91
C ASN A 290 15.26 13.12 -3.08
N GLN A 291 13.99 13.50 -2.87
CA GLN A 291 13.16 14.16 -3.88
C GLN A 291 13.10 13.38 -5.21
N GLY A 292 13.02 12.06 -5.12
CA GLY A 292 12.93 11.18 -6.28
C GLY A 292 14.26 10.90 -6.99
N GLN A 293 15.40 11.30 -6.43
CA GLN A 293 16.73 11.03 -6.99
C GLN A 293 17.38 9.78 -6.36
N TRP A 294 18.09 9.04 -7.20
CA TRP A 294 18.94 7.90 -6.79
C TRP A 294 20.23 7.89 -7.59
N ASN A 295 21.39 7.86 -6.92
CA ASN A 295 22.72 7.85 -7.56
C ASN A 295 22.89 8.93 -8.66
N GLY A 296 22.35 10.13 -8.44
CA GLY A 296 22.41 11.25 -9.38
C GLY A 296 21.39 11.20 -10.52
N GLN A 297 20.57 10.14 -10.61
CA GLN A 297 19.49 10.01 -11.59
C GLN A 297 18.15 10.42 -10.98
N GLN A 298 17.34 11.23 -11.69
CA GLN A 298 15.96 11.51 -11.33
C GLN A 298 15.09 10.32 -11.74
N ILE A 299 14.53 9.62 -10.76
CA ILE A 299 13.66 8.44 -10.96
C ILE A 299 12.19 8.83 -10.92
N VAL A 300 11.78 9.59 -9.90
CA VAL A 300 10.44 10.18 -9.79
C VAL A 300 10.61 11.69 -9.86
N PRO A 301 9.81 12.43 -10.66
CA PRO A 301 9.99 13.87 -10.81
C PRO A 301 9.97 14.61 -9.46
N ALA A 302 10.94 15.49 -9.22
CA ALA A 302 11.11 16.17 -7.93
C ALA A 302 9.86 16.97 -7.52
N ASP A 303 9.26 17.69 -8.47
CA ASP A 303 8.03 18.46 -8.23
C ASP A 303 6.84 17.56 -7.92
N PHE A 304 6.82 16.33 -8.44
CA PHE A 304 5.78 15.36 -8.12
C PHE A 304 5.97 14.81 -6.70
N VAL A 305 7.20 14.45 -6.31
CA VAL A 305 7.50 14.03 -4.94
C VAL A 305 7.13 15.14 -3.95
N LYS A 306 7.45 16.41 -4.26
CA LYS A 306 7.04 17.56 -3.44
C LYS A 306 5.52 17.62 -3.26
N LYS A 307 4.73 17.37 -4.31
CA LYS A 307 3.27 17.29 -4.23
C LYS A 307 2.81 16.09 -3.38
N MET A 308 3.50 14.94 -3.48
CA MET A 308 3.18 13.76 -2.67
C MET A 308 3.30 14.02 -1.17
N ILE A 309 4.26 14.84 -0.76
CA ILE A 309 4.52 15.17 0.65
C ILE A 309 4.00 16.56 1.06
N SER A 310 3.06 17.12 0.30
CA SER A 310 2.37 18.38 0.62
C SER A 310 0.89 18.12 0.89
N PRO A 311 0.28 18.82 1.87
CA PRO A 311 -1.15 18.66 2.18
C PRO A 311 -2.05 18.94 0.97
N THR A 312 -3.11 18.15 0.82
CA THR A 312 -4.02 18.27 -0.32
C THR A 312 -4.97 19.46 -0.24
N GLY A 313 -5.22 19.99 0.95
CA GLY A 313 -6.15 21.11 1.17
C GLY A 313 -7.64 20.78 1.01
N SER A 314 -8.00 19.50 0.87
CA SER A 314 -9.40 19.06 0.78
C SER A 314 -10.10 19.04 2.14
N ILE A 315 -11.42 19.10 2.14
CA ILE A 315 -12.23 18.91 3.35
C ILE A 315 -12.22 17.42 3.71
N ASP A 316 -11.96 17.13 4.98
CA ASP A 316 -12.04 15.76 5.50
C ASP A 316 -13.48 15.41 5.81
N GLY A 317 -14.06 14.45 5.10
CA GLY A 317 -15.40 13.95 5.30
C GLY A 317 -15.63 13.23 6.63
N THR A 318 -14.56 12.83 7.32
CA THR A 318 -14.67 12.00 8.53
C THR A 318 -14.67 12.79 9.83
N ALA A 319 -14.10 14.01 9.90
CA ALA A 319 -13.87 14.66 11.19
C ALA A 319 -13.82 16.18 11.23
N SER A 320 -13.63 16.93 10.16
CA SER A 320 -13.41 18.37 10.27
C SER A 320 -13.74 19.15 8.99
N SER A 321 -14.18 20.38 9.18
CA SER A 321 -14.38 21.35 8.10
C SER A 321 -13.08 21.90 7.48
N LYS A 322 -11.90 21.41 7.93
CA LYS A 322 -10.60 21.77 7.37
C LYS A 322 -10.06 20.58 6.60
N GLY A 323 -9.57 20.82 5.40
CA GLY A 323 -8.96 19.79 4.59
C GLY A 323 -7.79 19.09 5.30
N PRO A 324 -7.47 17.85 4.93
CA PRO A 324 -6.47 17.05 5.63
C PRO A 324 -5.09 17.68 5.48
N GLN A 325 -4.52 18.10 6.62
CA GLN A 325 -3.11 18.50 6.70
C GLN A 325 -2.20 17.27 6.82
N TYR A 326 -2.78 16.11 7.05
CA TYR A 326 -2.10 14.83 7.33
C TYR A 326 -2.01 13.91 6.11
N TYR A 327 -2.43 14.35 4.92
CA TYR A 327 -2.38 13.55 3.70
C TYR A 327 -2.01 14.36 2.45
N GLY A 328 -1.11 13.79 1.63
CA GLY A 328 -0.69 14.32 0.34
C GLY A 328 -1.22 13.47 -0.83
N LEU A 329 -0.44 13.32 -1.90
CA LEU A 329 -0.79 12.35 -2.95
C LEU A 329 -0.41 10.95 -2.48
N SER A 330 -1.39 10.19 -2.01
CA SER A 330 -1.25 8.82 -1.49
C SER A 330 -0.13 8.64 -0.44
N THR A 331 0.15 9.69 0.34
CA THR A 331 1.23 9.72 1.34
C THR A 331 0.74 10.36 2.62
N TRP A 332 1.02 9.75 3.76
CA TRP A 332 0.67 10.28 5.08
C TRP A 332 1.68 11.32 5.56
N LEU A 333 1.20 12.37 6.24
CA LEU A 333 1.98 13.54 6.65
C LEU A 333 1.80 13.85 8.14
N ALA A 334 2.88 14.20 8.81
CA ALA A 334 2.90 14.63 10.21
C ALA A 334 3.67 15.97 10.35
N HIS A 335 3.17 16.99 9.66
CA HIS A 335 3.76 18.33 9.65
C HIS A 335 3.61 19.07 10.97
N ASP A 336 2.69 18.65 11.84
CA ASP A 336 2.41 19.19 13.17
C ASP A 336 3.22 18.50 14.27
N ARG A 337 4.19 17.65 13.91
CA ARG A 337 5.05 16.92 14.86
C ARG A 337 6.47 17.49 14.86
N ASN A 338 7.20 17.20 15.93
CA ASN A 338 8.62 17.52 16.08
C ASN A 338 9.40 16.25 16.45
N PRO A 339 10.29 15.76 15.57
CA PRO A 339 10.54 16.27 14.21
C PRO A 339 9.35 16.09 13.27
N VAL A 340 9.28 16.89 12.21
CA VAL A 340 8.35 16.68 11.08
C VAL A 340 8.73 15.40 10.36
N PHE A 341 7.72 14.60 9.99
CA PHE A 341 7.94 13.40 9.19
C PHE A 341 6.78 13.13 8.22
N PHE A 342 7.03 12.30 7.23
CA PHE A 342 6.00 11.70 6.38
C PHE A 342 6.24 10.19 6.31
N TRP A 343 5.18 9.43 6.02
CA TRP A 343 5.35 7.98 6.01
C TRP A 343 4.43 7.25 5.04
N LEU A 344 4.90 6.08 4.60
CA LEU A 344 4.09 5.07 3.98
C LEU A 344 3.49 4.23 5.09
N SER A 345 2.19 3.99 5.03
CA SER A 345 1.45 3.24 6.05
C SER A 345 0.71 2.06 5.44
N GLY A 346 0.89 0.89 6.02
CA GLY A 346 0.18 -0.33 5.65
C GLY A 346 -0.51 -0.99 6.84
N HIS A 347 -1.58 -1.72 6.56
CA HIS A 347 -2.30 -2.48 7.57
C HIS A 347 -1.33 -3.34 8.40
N LEU A 348 -1.67 -3.64 9.64
CA LEU A 348 -0.83 -4.35 10.60
C LEU A 348 0.51 -3.65 10.90
N GLY A 349 0.60 -2.35 10.69
CA GLY A 349 1.75 -1.52 11.07
C GLY A 349 2.97 -1.69 10.18
N GLN A 350 2.78 -1.86 8.89
CA GLN A 350 3.86 -1.72 7.93
C GLN A 350 4.18 -0.23 7.79
N TYR A 351 5.38 0.19 8.14
CA TYR A 351 5.76 1.60 8.11
C TYR A 351 7.10 1.80 7.39
N VAL A 352 7.15 2.83 6.55
CA VAL A 352 8.39 3.47 6.09
C VAL A 352 8.30 4.94 6.51
N ILE A 353 9.01 5.31 7.55
CA ILE A 353 8.94 6.62 8.20
C ILE A 353 10.14 7.43 7.75
N ASN A 354 9.89 8.61 7.19
CA ASN A 354 10.91 9.48 6.62
C ASN A 354 10.99 10.76 7.45
N ILE A 355 12.17 11.05 8.02
CA ILE A 355 12.43 12.18 8.92
C ILE A 355 13.49 13.07 8.26
N PRO A 356 13.07 14.09 7.46
CA PRO A 356 13.98 14.92 6.67
C PRO A 356 15.02 15.65 7.51
N GLU A 357 14.62 16.25 8.63
CA GLU A 357 15.51 16.99 9.53
C GLU A 357 16.70 16.16 10.01
N HIS A 358 16.51 14.85 10.17
CA HIS A 358 17.55 13.95 10.64
C HIS A 358 18.18 13.12 9.51
N ASN A 359 17.79 13.33 8.25
CA ASN A 359 18.20 12.47 7.12
C ASN A 359 18.10 10.99 7.49
N MET A 360 16.93 10.60 7.99
CA MET A 360 16.69 9.28 8.58
C MET A 360 15.45 8.62 7.98
N VAL A 361 15.55 7.31 7.70
CA VAL A 361 14.43 6.46 7.32
C VAL A 361 14.33 5.31 8.32
N ILE A 362 13.12 5.06 8.84
CA ILE A 362 12.84 3.92 9.70
C ILE A 362 11.86 3.00 8.97
N VAL A 363 12.19 1.72 8.87
CA VAL A 363 11.29 0.70 8.35
C VAL A 363 10.88 -0.23 9.47
N ARG A 364 9.58 -0.38 9.67
CA ARG A 364 9.02 -1.39 10.56
C ARG A 364 8.06 -2.28 9.77
N LEU A 365 8.27 -3.59 9.84
CA LEU A 365 7.41 -4.61 9.24
C LEU A 365 7.00 -5.63 10.30
N GLY A 366 5.78 -6.17 10.20
CA GLY A 366 5.30 -7.18 11.14
C GLY A 366 3.78 -7.14 11.30
N GLU A 367 3.26 -7.82 12.31
CA GLU A 367 1.82 -7.96 12.58
C GLU A 367 1.41 -7.14 13.81
N PHE A 368 1.37 -5.83 13.64
CA PHE A 368 0.95 -4.92 14.69
C PHE A 368 -0.57 -4.92 14.87
N ASN A 369 -1.02 -5.47 15.98
CA ASN A 369 -2.43 -5.47 16.35
C ASN A 369 -2.62 -4.82 17.73
N ASN A 370 -2.48 -3.50 17.79
CA ASN A 370 -2.70 -2.74 19.01
C ASN A 370 -4.14 -2.21 19.06
N LYS A 371 -5.02 -2.93 19.74
CA LYS A 371 -6.43 -2.55 19.92
C LYS A 371 -6.63 -1.26 20.72
N SER A 372 -5.60 -0.75 21.41
CA SER A 372 -5.67 0.53 22.12
C SER A 372 -5.53 1.74 21.21
N LEU A 373 -5.07 1.56 19.96
CA LEU A 373 -4.99 2.64 18.99
C LEU A 373 -6.31 2.77 18.24
N ASP A 374 -6.90 3.93 18.28
CA ASP A 374 -8.07 4.26 17.45
C ASP A 374 -7.59 4.74 16.08
N TYR A 375 -7.55 3.83 15.12
CA TYR A 375 -7.10 4.11 13.74
C TYR A 375 -7.99 5.11 12.97
N ARG A 376 -9.18 5.40 13.49
CA ARG A 376 -10.08 6.42 12.91
C ARG A 376 -9.68 7.83 13.31
N LYS A 377 -8.81 7.97 14.32
CA LYS A 377 -8.29 9.28 14.74
C LYS A 377 -6.99 9.58 14.01
N PRO A 378 -6.92 10.63 13.19
CA PRO A 378 -5.73 10.95 12.38
C PRO A 378 -4.45 11.14 13.19
N THR A 379 -4.54 11.52 14.46
CA THR A 379 -3.38 11.77 15.34
C THR A 379 -2.81 10.52 16.00
N THR A 380 -3.56 9.44 16.10
CA THR A 380 -3.20 8.26 16.91
C THR A 380 -1.95 7.54 16.38
N ILE A 381 -1.87 7.30 15.07
CA ILE A 381 -0.72 6.63 14.46
C ILE A 381 0.54 7.51 14.50
N PRO A 382 0.50 8.79 14.07
CA PRO A 382 1.68 9.67 14.17
C PRO A 382 2.19 9.84 15.60
N ASP A 383 1.30 9.92 16.60
CA ASP A 383 1.70 9.98 18.01
C ASP A 383 2.43 8.71 18.45
N TYR A 384 1.93 7.54 18.07
CA TYR A 384 2.59 6.26 18.36
C TYR A 384 3.94 6.16 17.67
N ILE A 385 4.04 6.51 16.38
CA ILE A 385 5.29 6.54 15.62
C ILE A 385 6.32 7.44 16.32
N SER A 386 5.93 8.67 16.69
CA SER A 386 6.82 9.64 17.33
C SER A 386 7.34 9.14 18.69
N LYS A 387 6.45 8.63 19.53
CA LYS A 387 6.77 8.19 20.91
C LYS A 387 7.55 6.87 20.95
N THR A 388 7.40 6.04 19.92
CA THR A 388 7.98 4.70 19.90
C THR A 388 9.18 4.64 18.96
N TYR A 389 8.96 4.73 17.65
CA TYR A 389 10.03 4.48 16.67
C TYR A 389 11.00 5.64 16.51
N ILE A 390 10.48 6.88 16.39
CA ILE A 390 11.33 8.07 16.20
C ILE A 390 12.18 8.32 17.44
N LYS A 391 11.55 8.28 18.61
CA LYS A 391 12.27 8.44 19.88
C LYS A 391 13.47 7.50 20.01
N GLN A 392 13.24 6.19 19.76
CA GLN A 392 14.31 5.18 19.85
C GLN A 392 15.39 5.38 18.78
N ALA A 393 15.01 5.73 17.57
CA ALA A 393 15.98 5.98 16.49
C ALA A 393 16.87 7.21 16.81
N LEU A 394 16.31 8.25 17.42
CA LEU A 394 17.08 9.42 17.85
C LEU A 394 18.01 9.13 19.03
N GLU A 395 17.68 8.18 19.89
CA GLU A 395 18.56 7.74 20.96
C GLU A 395 19.82 7.00 20.44
N LEU A 396 19.72 6.33 19.30
CA LEU A 396 20.88 5.63 18.68
C LEU A 396 21.91 6.57 18.05
N ILE A 397 21.58 7.84 17.84
CA ILE A 397 22.49 8.83 17.22
C ILE A 397 23.03 9.87 18.19
N LYS A 398 22.68 9.76 19.49
CA LYS A 398 23.28 10.55 20.58
C LYS A 398 24.64 9.99 20.96
#